data_bc5468783aaee74b06397d527255e59b
#
_entry.id   bc5468783aaee74b06397d527255e59b
#
_cell.length_a   1.000
_cell.length_b   1.000
_cell.length_c   1.000
_cell.angle_alpha   90.00
_cell.angle_beta   90.00
_cell.angle_gamma   90.00
#
_symmetry.space_group_name_H-M   'P 1'
#
loop_
_entity.id
_entity.type
_entity.pdbx_description
1 polymer ?
#
loop_
_entity_poly.entity_id
_entity_poly.type
_entity_poly.pdbx_seq_one_letter_code
_entity_poly.pdbx_strand_id
1 'polypeptide(L)'
;GGARRRGNDGPMKGANLRTSVRITFEEAVFGCEKEIEMVLKDECATCHGTGAKPGTSPETCTKCGGKGKVVFTQQSFFGTVQNVQTCPDCNGTGKVVKDKCPDCRGTGYIARKRKIQVTIPAGIDNGQSVRIREKGEPGVNGGPRGDLLVEVVVSRHPIFQRQDMHIFSTVPITFAQAALGADIRIKTVDGEVIYTVKPGTKTDTKVRLKGKGNPGFNGGEAGDLLLKVKVGDRAGFERKGMDVYTNISIPFTTAVLGGEAVVPTLNGNVICKIRPGTQSGSKIRLKGKGIVSMKDR
;
A
#
# COMPACT_ATOMS: atom_id res chain seq x y z
N GLY A 1 54.85 -10.55 6.83
CA GLY A 1 53.73 -11.48 6.85
C GLY A 1 52.75 -11.16 5.75
N GLY A 2 52.90 -11.74 4.54
CA GLY A 2 51.99 -11.54 3.42
C GLY A 2 50.71 -12.32 3.62
N ALA A 3 49.60 -11.63 3.84
CA ALA A 3 48.29 -12.23 3.80
C ALA A 3 47.98 -12.73 2.39
N ARG A 4 48.04 -14.03 2.17
CA ARG A 4 47.54 -14.70 0.97
C ARG A 4 46.04 -14.40 0.83
N ARG A 5 45.63 -13.52 -0.08
CA ARG A 5 44.24 -13.38 -0.53
C ARG A 5 43.84 -14.73 -1.13
N ARG A 6 43.06 -15.51 -0.40
CA ARG A 6 42.39 -16.72 -0.91
C ARG A 6 41.59 -16.33 -2.12
N GLY A 7 41.86 -16.97 -3.28
CA GLY A 7 41.03 -16.89 -4.47
C GLY A 7 39.61 -17.30 -4.11
N ASN A 8 38.62 -16.66 -4.77
CA ASN A 8 37.20 -16.86 -4.52
C ASN A 8 36.69 -18.12 -5.26
N ASP A 9 37.37 -19.25 -5.03
CA ASP A 9 37.11 -20.55 -5.72
C ASP A 9 36.08 -21.41 -4.96
N GLY A 10 35.51 -20.87 -3.85
CA GLY A 10 34.51 -21.58 -3.05
C GLY A 10 33.10 -21.46 -3.62
N PRO A 11 32.18 -22.26 -3.08
CA PRO A 11 30.75 -22.16 -3.42
C PRO A 11 30.23 -20.75 -3.15
N MET A 12 29.63 -20.11 -4.18
CA MET A 12 29.05 -18.78 -4.06
C MET A 12 27.52 -18.85 -4.24
N LYS A 13 26.81 -18.15 -3.34
CA LYS A 13 25.36 -18.03 -3.44
C LYS A 13 24.96 -17.30 -4.74
N GLY A 14 23.90 -17.78 -5.39
CA GLY A 14 23.32 -17.14 -6.54
C GLY A 14 22.75 -15.77 -6.25
N ALA A 15 22.58 -14.96 -7.28
CA ALA A 15 21.99 -13.65 -7.16
C ALA A 15 20.50 -13.74 -6.75
N ASN A 16 20.05 -12.76 -5.98
CA ASN A 16 18.63 -12.64 -5.66
C ASN A 16 17.85 -12.13 -6.89
N LEU A 17 16.68 -12.70 -7.11
CA LEU A 17 15.71 -12.20 -8.09
C LEU A 17 14.74 -11.24 -7.40
N ARG A 18 14.19 -10.31 -8.18
CA ARG A 18 13.17 -9.36 -7.72
C ARG A 18 11.99 -9.40 -8.66
N THR A 19 10.81 -9.37 -8.08
CA THR A 19 9.53 -9.22 -8.80
C THR A 19 8.57 -8.42 -7.93
N SER A 20 7.43 -8.03 -8.48
CA SER A 20 6.39 -7.34 -7.72
C SER A 20 5.06 -8.08 -7.86
N VAL A 21 4.23 -7.97 -6.83
CA VAL A 21 2.86 -8.46 -6.82
C VAL A 21 1.92 -7.35 -6.38
N ARG A 22 0.83 -7.19 -7.10
CA ARG A 22 -0.20 -6.21 -6.74
C ARG A 22 -1.29 -6.89 -5.93
N ILE A 23 -1.65 -6.26 -4.81
CA ILE A 23 -2.73 -6.71 -3.91
C ILE A 23 -3.71 -5.58 -3.65
N THR A 24 -4.91 -5.91 -3.16
CA THR A 24 -5.89 -4.93 -2.72
C THR A 24 -5.54 -4.41 -1.33
N PHE A 25 -6.23 -3.37 -0.90
CA PHE A 25 -6.08 -2.81 0.43
C PHE A 25 -6.46 -3.84 1.52
N GLU A 26 -7.56 -4.55 1.32
CA GLU A 26 -8.06 -5.58 2.23
C GLU A 26 -7.08 -6.76 2.32
N GLU A 27 -6.54 -7.20 1.19
CA GLU A 27 -5.50 -8.23 1.15
C GLU A 27 -4.23 -7.83 1.92
N ALA A 28 -3.87 -6.54 1.88
CA ALA A 28 -2.75 -6.03 2.67
C ALA A 28 -3.07 -6.01 4.17
N VAL A 29 -4.31 -5.70 4.54
CA VAL A 29 -4.77 -5.68 5.92
C VAL A 29 -4.86 -7.09 6.52
N PHE A 30 -5.50 -8.02 5.82
CA PHE A 30 -5.77 -9.37 6.35
C PHE A 30 -4.71 -10.41 5.99
N GLY A 31 -3.81 -10.09 5.07
CA GLY A 31 -2.92 -11.06 4.46
C GLY A 31 -3.63 -11.88 3.39
N CYS A 32 -2.86 -12.46 2.50
CA CYS A 32 -3.38 -13.33 1.45
C CYS A 32 -2.31 -14.26 0.91
N GLU A 33 -2.74 -15.24 0.12
CA GLU A 33 -1.86 -16.05 -0.70
C GLU A 33 -2.01 -15.66 -2.16
N LYS A 34 -0.89 -15.45 -2.85
CA LYS A 34 -0.84 -15.14 -4.27
C LYS A 34 0.03 -16.15 -5.01
N GLU A 35 -0.42 -16.54 -6.19
CA GLU A 35 0.39 -17.30 -7.12
C GLU A 35 1.01 -16.36 -8.15
N ILE A 36 2.32 -16.38 -8.28
CA ILE A 36 3.04 -15.62 -9.30
C ILE A 36 3.70 -16.57 -10.28
N GLU A 37 3.66 -16.25 -11.57
CA GLU A 37 4.39 -16.96 -12.59
C GLU A 37 5.69 -16.23 -12.91
N MET A 38 6.79 -16.96 -12.91
CA MET A 38 8.07 -16.41 -13.35
C MET A 38 8.95 -17.47 -13.97
N VAL A 39 9.90 -17.02 -14.78
CA VAL A 39 10.89 -17.90 -15.40
C VAL A 39 12.06 -18.05 -14.44
N LEU A 40 12.27 -19.30 -14.01
CA LEU A 40 13.43 -19.66 -13.18
C LEU A 40 14.37 -20.54 -14.00
N LYS A 41 15.67 -20.42 -13.71
CA LYS A 41 16.68 -21.33 -14.26
C LYS A 41 16.73 -22.58 -13.38
N ASP A 42 16.26 -23.69 -13.92
CA ASP A 42 16.37 -25.00 -13.32
C ASP A 42 17.65 -25.69 -13.79
N GLU A 43 18.20 -26.55 -12.96
CA GLU A 43 19.32 -27.39 -13.34
C GLU A 43 18.96 -28.28 -14.53
N CYS A 44 19.83 -28.36 -15.51
CA CYS A 44 19.64 -29.20 -16.66
C CYS A 44 19.71 -30.68 -16.27
N ALA A 45 18.63 -31.43 -16.48
CA ALA A 45 18.54 -32.82 -16.11
C ALA A 45 19.57 -33.72 -16.86
N THR A 46 20.04 -33.30 -18.03
CA THR A 46 20.94 -34.05 -18.86
C THR A 46 22.40 -33.95 -18.43
N CYS A 47 22.83 -32.76 -18.01
CA CYS A 47 24.22 -32.53 -17.62
C CYS A 47 24.40 -32.22 -16.12
N HIS A 48 23.33 -32.17 -15.34
CA HIS A 48 23.36 -31.92 -13.90
C HIS A 48 24.18 -30.66 -13.53
N GLY A 49 23.87 -29.54 -14.19
CA GLY A 49 24.52 -28.26 -13.93
C GLY A 49 25.92 -28.05 -14.53
N THR A 50 26.56 -29.10 -15.09
CA THR A 50 27.92 -28.99 -15.61
C THR A 50 28.04 -28.24 -16.93
N GLY A 51 26.97 -28.17 -17.71
CA GLY A 51 26.98 -27.64 -19.08
C GLY A 51 27.66 -28.49 -20.09
N ALA A 52 28.36 -29.57 -19.68
CA ALA A 52 29.08 -30.48 -20.59
C ALA A 52 28.18 -31.60 -21.09
N LYS A 53 28.50 -32.12 -22.27
CA LYS A 53 27.82 -33.28 -22.85
C LYS A 53 27.99 -34.49 -21.90
N PRO A 54 26.97 -35.34 -21.71
CA PRO A 54 27.08 -36.56 -20.93
C PRO A 54 28.29 -37.39 -21.33
N GLY A 55 29.10 -37.82 -20.39
CA GLY A 55 30.36 -38.53 -20.63
C GLY A 55 31.60 -37.63 -20.76
N THR A 56 31.42 -36.30 -20.79
CA THR A 56 32.52 -35.33 -20.78
C THR A 56 32.43 -34.43 -19.52
N SER A 57 33.53 -33.79 -19.19
CA SER A 57 33.58 -32.87 -18.02
C SER A 57 34.16 -31.51 -18.43
N PRO A 58 33.78 -30.44 -17.70
CA PRO A 58 34.39 -29.11 -17.89
C PRO A 58 35.88 -29.15 -17.55
N GLU A 59 36.71 -28.57 -18.43
CA GLU A 59 38.16 -28.48 -18.26
C GLU A 59 38.54 -27.18 -17.55
N THR A 60 39.66 -27.14 -16.85
CA THR A 60 40.19 -25.92 -16.28
C THR A 60 40.54 -24.91 -17.37
N CYS A 61 40.06 -23.68 -17.23
CA CYS A 61 40.36 -22.60 -18.15
C CYS A 61 41.87 -22.30 -18.17
N THR A 62 42.50 -22.48 -19.30
CA THR A 62 43.93 -22.30 -19.50
C THR A 62 44.35 -20.83 -19.33
N LYS A 63 43.48 -19.87 -19.76
CA LYS A 63 43.78 -18.44 -19.69
C LYS A 63 43.85 -17.87 -18.32
N CYS A 64 43.00 -18.32 -17.38
CA CYS A 64 43.04 -17.87 -15.99
C CYS A 64 43.56 -18.91 -15.02
N GLY A 65 43.92 -20.12 -15.49
CA GLY A 65 44.40 -21.20 -14.64
C GLY A 65 43.37 -21.63 -13.56
N GLY A 66 42.06 -21.60 -13.89
CA GLY A 66 40.96 -21.92 -12.99
C GLY A 66 40.50 -20.76 -12.10
N LYS A 67 41.17 -19.62 -12.11
CA LYS A 67 40.88 -18.49 -11.19
C LYS A 67 39.67 -17.67 -11.54
N GLY A 68 39.08 -17.85 -12.72
CA GLY A 68 37.95 -17.08 -13.20
C GLY A 68 38.24 -15.59 -13.48
N LYS A 69 39.42 -15.09 -13.15
CA LYS A 69 39.84 -13.70 -13.31
C LYS A 69 41.20 -13.64 -13.95
N VAL A 70 41.43 -12.59 -14.74
CA VAL A 70 42.73 -12.27 -15.34
C VAL A 70 43.16 -10.90 -14.82
N VAL A 71 44.47 -10.76 -14.57
CA VAL A 71 45.06 -9.52 -14.09
C VAL A 71 45.76 -8.87 -15.27
N PHE A 72 45.32 -7.68 -15.65
CA PHE A 72 46.01 -6.85 -16.61
C PHE A 72 46.87 -5.82 -15.86
N THR A 73 48.17 -5.85 -16.12
CA THR A 73 49.08 -4.87 -15.58
C THR A 73 49.28 -3.77 -16.61
N GLN A 74 48.89 -2.56 -16.31
CA GLN A 74 49.06 -1.40 -17.17
C GLN A 74 50.08 -0.45 -16.51
N GLN A 75 51.15 -0.16 -17.22
CA GLN A 75 52.09 0.88 -16.80
C GLN A 75 51.52 2.26 -17.09
N SER A 76 51.39 3.07 -16.07
CA SER A 76 50.99 4.48 -16.15
C SER A 76 52.16 5.36 -15.73
N PHE A 77 52.13 6.64 -16.09
CA PHE A 77 53.15 7.62 -15.74
C PHE A 77 53.33 7.78 -14.21
N PHE A 78 52.36 7.34 -13.43
CA PHE A 78 52.34 7.34 -11.95
C PHE A 78 52.58 6.00 -11.29
N GLY A 79 52.98 4.99 -12.06
CA GLY A 79 53.23 3.63 -11.52
C GLY A 79 52.44 2.53 -12.22
N THR A 80 52.64 1.32 -11.75
CA THR A 80 51.99 0.10 -12.28
C THR A 80 50.62 -0.08 -11.65
N VAL A 81 49.56 0.00 -12.46
CA VAL A 81 48.19 -0.27 -12.03
C VAL A 81 47.80 -1.71 -12.43
N GLN A 82 47.38 -2.51 -11.46
CA GLN A 82 46.84 -3.85 -11.71
C GLN A 82 45.32 -3.76 -11.76
N ASN A 83 44.73 -4.09 -12.90
CA ASN A 83 43.29 -4.16 -13.10
C ASN A 83 42.87 -5.64 -13.20
N VAL A 84 41.98 -6.06 -12.30
CA VAL A 84 41.46 -7.44 -12.25
C VAL A 84 40.12 -7.46 -12.99
N GLN A 85 40.07 -8.23 -14.06
CA GLN A 85 38.85 -8.39 -14.86
C GLN A 85 38.37 -9.85 -14.86
N THR A 86 37.06 -10.05 -15.08
CA THR A 86 36.51 -11.38 -15.28
C THR A 86 37.14 -12.00 -16.54
N CYS A 87 37.58 -13.26 -16.43
CA CYS A 87 38.18 -13.94 -17.56
C CYS A 87 37.17 -14.09 -18.71
N PRO A 88 37.46 -13.57 -19.92
CA PRO A 88 36.50 -13.59 -21.03
C PRO A 88 36.23 -15.00 -21.56
N ASP A 89 37.17 -15.93 -21.40
CA ASP A 89 37.05 -17.29 -21.97
C ASP A 89 36.13 -18.17 -21.11
N CYS A 90 36.17 -18.03 -19.79
CA CYS A 90 35.32 -18.82 -18.90
C CYS A 90 34.22 -17.99 -18.20
N ASN A 91 34.12 -16.69 -18.49
CA ASN A 91 33.13 -15.78 -17.88
C ASN A 91 33.07 -15.87 -16.34
N GLY A 92 34.21 -16.06 -15.72
CA GLY A 92 34.34 -16.09 -14.25
C GLY A 92 34.21 -17.48 -13.62
N THR A 93 33.83 -18.51 -14.35
CA THR A 93 33.63 -19.86 -13.82
C THR A 93 34.94 -20.61 -13.55
N GLY A 94 36.05 -20.18 -14.12
CA GLY A 94 37.34 -20.88 -14.05
C GLY A 94 37.39 -22.16 -14.87
N LYS A 95 36.29 -22.56 -15.51
CA LYS A 95 36.17 -23.80 -16.31
C LYS A 95 35.62 -23.47 -17.69
N VAL A 96 36.02 -24.26 -18.67
CA VAL A 96 35.57 -24.18 -20.07
C VAL A 96 34.98 -25.50 -20.48
N VAL A 97 33.82 -25.46 -21.11
CA VAL A 97 33.14 -26.63 -21.68
C VAL A 97 33.44 -26.70 -23.16
N LYS A 98 34.22 -27.69 -23.60
CA LYS A 98 34.51 -27.93 -25.00
C LYS A 98 33.31 -28.56 -25.72
N ASP A 99 32.82 -29.66 -25.18
CA ASP A 99 31.64 -30.38 -25.71
C ASP A 99 30.40 -29.93 -24.92
N LYS A 100 29.63 -29.07 -25.52
CA LYS A 100 28.43 -28.48 -24.85
C LYS A 100 27.27 -29.47 -24.79
N CYS A 101 26.61 -29.53 -23.67
CA CYS A 101 25.35 -30.24 -23.50
C CYS A 101 24.33 -29.75 -24.58
N PRO A 102 23.69 -30.64 -25.32
CA PRO A 102 22.75 -30.24 -26.40
C PRO A 102 21.51 -29.51 -25.82
N ASP A 103 21.05 -29.88 -24.65
CA ASP A 103 19.81 -29.32 -24.06
C ASP A 103 19.98 -27.93 -23.51
N CYS A 104 21.05 -27.70 -22.73
CA CYS A 104 21.30 -26.38 -22.10
C CYS A 104 22.32 -25.52 -22.89
N ARG A 105 22.91 -26.05 -23.95
CA ARG A 105 23.90 -25.36 -24.81
C ARG A 105 25.13 -24.86 -24.05
N GLY A 106 25.52 -25.57 -23.00
CA GLY A 106 26.70 -25.24 -22.22
C GLY A 106 26.43 -24.38 -20.98
N THR A 107 25.19 -23.95 -20.74
CA THR A 107 24.86 -23.12 -19.57
C THR A 107 24.69 -23.87 -18.26
N GLY A 108 24.44 -25.19 -18.32
CA GLY A 108 24.13 -26.03 -17.17
C GLY A 108 22.69 -25.88 -16.65
N TYR A 109 21.94 -24.91 -17.17
CA TYR A 109 20.59 -24.58 -16.68
C TYR A 109 19.61 -24.37 -17.83
N ILE A 110 18.34 -24.63 -17.55
CA ILE A 110 17.23 -24.46 -18.51
C ILE A 110 16.20 -23.54 -17.89
N ALA A 111 15.82 -22.50 -18.62
CA ALA A 111 14.78 -21.57 -18.22
C ALA A 111 13.40 -22.26 -18.30
N ARG A 112 12.67 -22.32 -17.17
CA ARG A 112 11.32 -22.88 -17.09
C ARG A 112 10.38 -21.93 -16.39
N LYS A 113 9.15 -21.83 -16.89
CA LYS A 113 8.05 -21.14 -16.17
C LYS A 113 7.69 -21.93 -14.92
N ARG A 114 7.68 -21.28 -13.81
CA ARG A 114 7.30 -21.85 -12.50
C ARG A 114 6.24 -20.98 -11.85
N LYS A 115 5.26 -21.63 -11.25
CA LYS A 115 4.29 -21.02 -10.37
C LYS A 115 4.81 -21.07 -8.95
N ILE A 116 4.84 -19.92 -8.29
CA ILE A 116 5.36 -19.78 -6.93
C ILE A 116 4.26 -19.22 -6.06
N GLN A 117 3.93 -19.93 -4.99
CA GLN A 117 3.03 -19.44 -3.96
C GLN A 117 3.77 -18.43 -3.07
N VAL A 118 3.15 -17.28 -2.88
CA VAL A 118 3.65 -16.19 -2.05
C VAL A 118 2.64 -15.92 -0.95
N THR A 119 3.00 -16.22 0.28
CA THR A 119 2.19 -15.89 1.45
C THR A 119 2.53 -14.46 1.88
N ILE A 120 1.55 -13.59 1.81
CA ILE A 120 1.66 -12.18 2.18
C ILE A 120 1.08 -12.03 3.59
N PRO A 121 1.90 -11.62 4.58
CA PRO A 121 1.42 -11.49 5.95
C PRO A 121 0.45 -10.33 6.10
N ALA A 122 -0.48 -10.48 7.05
CA ALA A 122 -1.41 -9.42 7.44
C ALA A 122 -0.65 -8.18 7.94
N GLY A 123 -1.15 -7.01 7.58
CA GLY A 123 -0.56 -5.75 8.00
C GLY A 123 0.63 -5.27 7.18
N ILE A 124 0.94 -5.92 6.05
CA ILE A 124 2.07 -5.53 5.19
C ILE A 124 1.89 -4.11 4.64
N ASP A 125 2.99 -3.36 4.55
CA ASP A 125 2.99 -2.02 3.96
C ASP A 125 3.29 -2.05 2.45
N ASN A 126 2.81 -1.02 1.75
CA ASN A 126 3.16 -0.81 0.35
C ASN A 126 4.68 -0.64 0.21
N GLY A 127 5.28 -1.33 -0.76
CA GLY A 127 6.72 -1.33 -1.02
C GLY A 127 7.54 -2.26 -0.13
N GLN A 128 6.94 -2.94 0.85
CA GLN A 128 7.62 -4.00 1.58
C GLN A 128 7.81 -5.23 0.71
N SER A 129 8.87 -6.00 0.98
CA SER A 129 9.19 -7.20 0.21
C SER A 129 9.08 -8.46 1.07
N VAL A 130 8.43 -9.47 0.49
CA VAL A 130 8.40 -10.83 1.02
C VAL A 130 9.55 -11.62 0.41
N ARG A 131 10.33 -12.29 1.25
CA ARG A 131 11.49 -13.08 0.83
C ARG A 131 11.12 -14.56 0.75
N ILE A 132 11.29 -15.14 -0.43
CA ILE A 132 11.14 -16.57 -0.67
C ILE A 132 12.53 -17.16 -0.89
N ARG A 133 12.93 -18.02 0.04
CA ARG A 133 14.27 -18.62 0.03
C ARG A 133 14.46 -19.54 -1.17
N GLU A 134 15.68 -19.58 -1.69
CA GLU A 134 16.12 -20.51 -2.74
C GLU A 134 15.32 -20.45 -4.06
N LYS A 135 14.62 -19.32 -4.32
CA LYS A 135 13.91 -19.07 -5.58
C LYS A 135 14.59 -18.00 -6.45
N GLY A 136 15.86 -17.69 -6.16
CA GLY A 136 16.70 -16.81 -6.96
C GLY A 136 17.48 -17.54 -8.05
N GLU A 137 18.52 -16.89 -8.57
CA GLU A 137 19.43 -17.49 -9.57
C GLU A 137 20.23 -18.66 -8.95
N PRO A 138 20.62 -19.66 -9.75
CA PRO A 138 21.50 -20.72 -9.29
C PRO A 138 22.81 -20.18 -8.74
N GLY A 139 23.35 -20.85 -7.73
CA GLY A 139 24.68 -20.55 -7.21
C GLY A 139 25.81 -20.98 -8.16
N VAL A 140 27.00 -20.48 -7.92
CA VAL A 140 28.20 -20.81 -8.68
C VAL A 140 29.06 -21.77 -7.88
N ASN A 141 29.76 -22.68 -8.55
CA ASN A 141 30.64 -23.69 -7.92
C ASN A 141 29.95 -24.53 -6.82
N GLY A 142 28.71 -24.97 -7.06
CA GLY A 142 27.94 -25.74 -6.08
C GLY A 142 27.39 -24.91 -4.91
N GLY A 143 27.40 -23.59 -5.00
CA GLY A 143 26.79 -22.71 -4.01
C GLY A 143 25.25 -22.79 -4.03
N PRO A 144 24.58 -22.35 -2.94
CA PRO A 144 23.14 -22.36 -2.86
C PRO A 144 22.52 -21.33 -3.82
N ARG A 145 21.25 -21.52 -4.18
CA ARG A 145 20.50 -20.54 -4.96
C ARG A 145 20.34 -19.23 -4.18
N GLY A 146 20.15 -18.14 -4.91
CA GLY A 146 19.71 -16.88 -4.34
C GLY A 146 18.26 -16.95 -3.83
N ASP A 147 17.77 -15.87 -3.33
CA ASP A 147 16.38 -15.74 -2.87
C ASP A 147 15.55 -14.94 -3.91
N LEU A 148 14.25 -15.12 -3.86
CA LEU A 148 13.31 -14.27 -4.58
C LEU A 148 12.75 -13.24 -3.60
N LEU A 149 12.85 -11.97 -3.96
CA LEU A 149 12.26 -10.85 -3.25
C LEU A 149 11.03 -10.38 -4.02
N VAL A 150 9.86 -10.52 -3.40
CA VAL A 150 8.58 -10.13 -3.98
C VAL A 150 8.15 -8.83 -3.34
N GLU A 151 8.26 -7.71 -4.05
CA GLU A 151 7.79 -6.41 -3.60
C GLU A 151 6.27 -6.35 -3.68
N VAL A 152 5.65 -5.95 -2.58
CA VAL A 152 4.19 -5.84 -2.48
C VAL A 152 3.76 -4.43 -2.86
N VAL A 153 2.92 -4.34 -3.88
CA VAL A 153 2.30 -3.08 -4.34
C VAL A 153 0.84 -3.08 -3.93
N VAL A 154 0.48 -2.25 -2.96
CA VAL A 154 -0.89 -2.14 -2.46
C VAL A 154 -1.67 -1.16 -3.32
N SER A 155 -2.82 -1.60 -3.85
CA SER A 155 -3.74 -0.76 -4.62
C SER A 155 -4.39 0.28 -3.73
N ARG A 156 -4.63 1.48 -4.28
CA ARG A 156 -5.36 2.53 -3.56
C ARG A 156 -6.80 2.11 -3.32
N HIS A 157 -7.30 2.36 -2.10
CA HIS A 157 -8.70 2.15 -1.77
C HIS A 157 -9.48 3.47 -1.90
N PRO A 158 -10.73 3.45 -2.42
CA PRO A 158 -11.51 4.68 -2.64
C PRO A 158 -11.93 5.38 -1.34
N ILE A 159 -12.07 4.65 -0.24
CA ILE A 159 -12.59 5.14 1.03
C ILE A 159 -11.49 5.23 2.10
N PHE A 160 -10.58 4.25 2.13
CA PHE A 160 -9.59 4.13 3.19
C PHE A 160 -8.21 4.59 2.74
N GLN A 161 -7.52 5.26 3.65
CA GLN A 161 -6.10 5.60 3.53
C GLN A 161 -5.39 5.04 4.75
N ARG A 162 -4.24 4.46 4.56
CA ARG A 162 -3.43 3.91 5.64
C ARG A 162 -2.22 4.79 5.91
N GLN A 163 -1.96 5.02 7.18
CA GLN A 163 -0.70 5.59 7.64
C GLN A 163 -0.26 4.78 8.87
N ASP A 164 0.83 4.05 8.71
CA ASP A 164 1.34 3.08 9.71
C ASP A 164 0.26 2.06 10.10
N MET A 165 -0.10 2.02 11.38
CA MET A 165 -1.11 1.13 11.96
C MET A 165 -2.53 1.73 11.88
N HIS A 166 -2.67 3.03 11.59
CA HIS A 166 -3.96 3.69 11.56
C HIS A 166 -4.55 3.73 10.16
N ILE A 167 -5.86 3.63 10.10
CA ILE A 167 -6.65 3.77 8.89
C ILE A 167 -7.44 5.08 9.00
N PHE A 168 -7.44 5.85 7.94
CA PHE A 168 -8.15 7.12 7.83
C PHE A 168 -9.28 7.00 6.84
N SER A 169 -10.42 7.58 7.18
CA SER A 169 -11.55 7.68 6.27
C SER A 169 -12.33 8.97 6.49
N THR A 170 -13.05 9.41 5.47
CA THR A 170 -13.97 10.55 5.57
C THR A 170 -15.41 10.04 5.55
N VAL A 171 -16.19 10.47 6.55
CA VAL A 171 -17.59 10.09 6.69
C VAL A 171 -18.46 11.29 6.33
N PRO A 172 -19.19 11.25 5.22
CA PRO A 172 -20.17 12.28 4.91
C PRO A 172 -21.43 12.08 5.77
N ILE A 173 -21.89 13.14 6.38
CA ILE A 173 -23.18 13.19 7.10
C ILE A 173 -24.02 14.37 6.58
N THR A 174 -25.32 14.26 6.69
CA THR A 174 -26.22 15.32 6.30
C THR A 174 -26.20 16.45 7.34
N PHE A 175 -26.63 17.63 6.92
CA PHE A 175 -26.79 18.79 7.81
C PHE A 175 -27.69 18.46 9.02
N ALA A 176 -28.83 17.76 8.76
CA ALA A 176 -29.77 17.37 9.81
C ALA A 176 -29.13 16.38 10.81
N GLN A 177 -28.43 15.37 10.33
CA GLN A 177 -27.69 14.42 11.21
C GLN A 177 -26.65 15.12 12.06
N ALA A 178 -25.92 16.09 11.50
CA ALA A 178 -24.94 16.88 12.24
C ALA A 178 -25.58 17.78 13.32
N ALA A 179 -26.75 18.35 13.01
CA ALA A 179 -27.42 19.30 13.89
C ALA A 179 -28.18 18.61 15.04
N LEU A 180 -28.89 17.53 14.71
CA LEU A 180 -29.81 16.86 15.64
C LEU A 180 -29.19 15.61 16.30
N GLY A 181 -28.10 15.13 15.75
CA GLY A 181 -27.56 13.81 16.06
C GLY A 181 -28.28 12.71 15.29
N ALA A 182 -27.61 11.60 15.12
CA ALA A 182 -28.17 10.41 14.48
C ALA A 182 -27.25 9.20 14.66
N ASP A 183 -27.80 8.01 14.55
CA ASP A 183 -27.00 6.81 14.38
C ASP A 183 -26.71 6.61 12.89
N ILE A 184 -25.45 6.43 12.57
CA ILE A 184 -24.97 6.21 11.21
C ILE A 184 -24.20 4.91 11.13
N ARG A 185 -24.27 4.25 9.97
CA ARG A 185 -23.44 3.08 9.67
C ARG A 185 -22.13 3.54 9.04
N ILE A 186 -21.03 3.13 9.61
CA ILE A 186 -19.69 3.43 9.14
C ILE A 186 -19.06 2.15 8.63
N LYS A 187 -18.56 2.18 7.40
CA LYS A 187 -17.75 1.10 6.85
C LYS A 187 -16.41 1.07 7.56
N THR A 188 -16.02 -0.11 8.00
CA THR A 188 -14.69 -0.42 8.50
C THR A 188 -14.06 -1.47 7.59
N VAL A 189 -12.80 -1.79 7.77
CA VAL A 189 -12.12 -2.80 6.94
C VAL A 189 -12.69 -4.20 7.17
N ASP A 190 -13.17 -4.47 8.39
CA ASP A 190 -13.71 -5.76 8.84
C ASP A 190 -15.25 -5.80 8.88
N GLY A 191 -15.93 -4.83 8.24
CA GLY A 191 -17.40 -4.78 8.18
C GLY A 191 -17.98 -3.41 8.42
N GLU A 192 -19.13 -3.33 9.09
CA GLU A 192 -19.80 -2.07 9.44
C GLU A 192 -19.97 -1.93 10.95
N VAL A 193 -19.88 -0.70 11.44
CA VAL A 193 -20.18 -0.35 12.83
C VAL A 193 -21.21 0.78 12.86
N ILE A 194 -22.04 0.78 13.90
CA ILE A 194 -22.97 1.88 14.17
C ILE A 194 -22.22 2.91 15.03
N TYR A 195 -22.25 4.16 14.61
CA TYR A 195 -21.69 5.28 15.34
C TYR A 195 -22.76 6.34 15.58
N THR A 196 -22.92 6.75 16.84
CA THR A 196 -23.85 7.80 17.23
C THR A 196 -23.20 9.18 17.05
N VAL A 197 -23.64 9.92 16.04
CA VAL A 197 -23.26 11.31 15.82
C VAL A 197 -23.92 12.17 16.91
N LYS A 198 -23.10 12.90 17.67
CA LYS A 198 -23.64 13.81 18.70
C LYS A 198 -24.28 15.05 18.05
N PRO A 199 -25.41 15.55 18.60
CA PRO A 199 -25.99 16.80 18.14
C PRO A 199 -25.00 17.94 18.16
N GLY A 200 -25.02 18.79 17.15
CA GLY A 200 -24.09 19.93 17.04
C GLY A 200 -22.72 19.59 16.45
N THR A 201 -22.49 18.36 16.00
CA THR A 201 -21.24 17.95 15.33
C THR A 201 -20.91 18.93 14.19
N LYS A 202 -19.65 19.34 14.12
CA LYS A 202 -19.12 20.25 13.09
C LYS A 202 -18.39 19.46 12.02
N THR A 203 -18.28 20.06 10.83
CA THR A 203 -17.39 19.54 9.80
C THR A 203 -15.94 19.47 10.34
N ASP A 204 -15.14 18.54 9.83
CA ASP A 204 -13.78 18.25 10.27
C ASP A 204 -13.63 17.71 11.71
N THR A 205 -14.76 17.37 12.37
CA THR A 205 -14.73 16.65 13.65
C THR A 205 -14.03 15.31 13.44
N LYS A 206 -13.04 15.03 14.29
CA LYS A 206 -12.29 13.76 14.28
C LYS A 206 -12.93 12.77 15.24
N VAL A 207 -13.17 11.56 14.77
CA VAL A 207 -13.72 10.45 15.56
C VAL A 207 -12.70 9.31 15.51
N ARG A 208 -12.41 8.72 16.65
CA ARG A 208 -11.50 7.58 16.78
C ARG A 208 -12.29 6.33 17.14
N LEU A 209 -12.22 5.33 16.28
CA LEU A 209 -12.74 3.99 16.58
C LEU A 209 -11.55 3.09 16.94
N LYS A 210 -11.40 2.83 18.23
CA LYS A 210 -10.28 2.10 18.80
C LYS A 210 -10.26 0.65 18.28
N GLY A 211 -9.08 0.16 17.88
CA GLY A 211 -8.88 -1.21 17.42
C GLY A 211 -9.52 -1.55 16.06
N LYS A 212 -10.04 -0.55 15.31
CA LYS A 212 -10.64 -0.74 13.98
C LYS A 212 -9.71 -0.29 12.83
N GLY A 213 -8.43 -0.12 13.13
CA GLY A 213 -7.38 0.17 12.16
C GLY A 213 -6.76 -1.10 11.56
N ASN A 214 -5.50 -1.00 11.18
CA ASN A 214 -4.75 -2.12 10.64
C ASN A 214 -4.44 -3.15 11.73
N PRO A 215 -4.59 -4.47 11.47
CA PRO A 215 -4.15 -5.50 12.41
C PRO A 215 -2.66 -5.34 12.73
N GLY A 216 -2.30 -5.63 13.98
CA GLY A 216 -0.91 -5.63 14.38
C GLY A 216 -0.10 -6.69 13.63
N PHE A 217 1.12 -6.35 13.24
CA PHE A 217 2.03 -7.31 12.63
C PHE A 217 2.36 -8.44 13.62
N ASN A 218 2.31 -9.68 13.17
CA ASN A 218 2.55 -10.88 14.00
C ASN A 218 1.67 -10.98 15.26
N GLY A 219 0.41 -10.55 15.20
CA GLY A 219 -0.53 -10.63 16.32
C GLY A 219 -0.39 -9.51 17.35
N GLY A 220 0.31 -8.42 17.01
CA GLY A 220 0.35 -7.20 17.81
C GLY A 220 -1.02 -6.50 17.90
N GLU A 221 -1.11 -5.46 18.73
CA GLU A 221 -2.33 -4.67 18.86
C GLU A 221 -2.72 -4.01 17.54
N ALA A 222 -4.01 -4.05 17.22
CA ALA A 222 -4.54 -3.36 16.05
C ALA A 222 -4.49 -1.83 16.25
N GLY A 223 -4.23 -1.12 15.16
CA GLY A 223 -4.35 0.33 15.12
C GLY A 223 -5.80 0.81 15.23
N ASP A 224 -6.02 2.08 15.02
CA ASP A 224 -7.35 2.69 15.11
C ASP A 224 -7.84 3.14 13.74
N LEU A 225 -9.16 3.18 13.58
CA LEU A 225 -9.79 3.87 12.47
C LEU A 225 -10.08 5.32 12.89
N LEU A 226 -9.45 6.26 12.18
CA LEU A 226 -9.59 7.69 12.39
C LEU A 226 -10.50 8.27 11.31
N LEU A 227 -11.65 8.76 11.72
CA LEU A 227 -12.67 9.29 10.83
C LEU A 227 -12.66 10.81 10.87
N LYS A 228 -12.77 11.42 9.71
CA LYS A 228 -13.01 12.85 9.54
C LYS A 228 -14.45 13.04 9.10
N VAL A 229 -15.26 13.69 9.91
CA VAL A 229 -16.65 13.97 9.59
C VAL A 229 -16.73 15.13 8.60
N LYS A 230 -17.46 14.95 7.50
CA LYS A 230 -17.76 16.01 6.53
C LYS A 230 -19.26 16.23 6.52
N VAL A 231 -19.68 17.42 6.98
CA VAL A 231 -21.09 17.82 6.98
C VAL A 231 -21.45 18.37 5.60
N GLY A 232 -22.45 17.77 4.98
CA GLY A 232 -23.02 18.28 3.72
C GLY A 232 -23.87 19.51 3.93
N ASP A 233 -23.96 20.34 2.90
CA ASP A 233 -24.85 21.52 2.87
C ASP A 233 -26.29 21.08 2.70
N ARG A 234 -27.23 21.89 3.18
CA ARG A 234 -28.66 21.76 2.93
C ARG A 234 -29.17 23.04 2.28
N ALA A 235 -29.71 22.90 1.09
CA ALA A 235 -30.28 24.03 0.35
C ALA A 235 -31.33 24.79 1.18
N GLY A 236 -31.23 26.11 1.18
CA GLY A 236 -32.09 26.97 1.96
C GLY A 236 -31.73 27.16 3.44
N PHE A 237 -30.66 26.52 3.90
CA PHE A 237 -30.18 26.67 5.28
C PHE A 237 -28.71 27.05 5.32
N GLU A 238 -28.38 28.05 6.15
CA GLU A 238 -27.02 28.47 6.42
C GLU A 238 -26.73 28.31 7.92
N ARG A 239 -25.63 27.68 8.30
CA ARG A 239 -25.21 27.52 9.69
C ARG A 239 -24.18 28.58 10.08
N LYS A 240 -24.43 29.32 11.15
CA LYS A 240 -23.47 30.22 11.80
C LYS A 240 -23.37 29.88 13.28
N GLY A 241 -22.36 29.11 13.64
CA GLY A 241 -22.20 28.60 15.00
C GLY A 241 -23.31 27.61 15.38
N MET A 242 -24.15 27.99 16.34
CA MET A 242 -25.31 27.23 16.82
C MET A 242 -26.62 27.72 16.17
N ASP A 243 -26.59 28.85 15.49
CA ASP A 243 -27.75 29.40 14.79
C ASP A 243 -27.86 28.88 13.39
N VAL A 244 -29.09 28.73 12.93
CA VAL A 244 -29.43 28.32 11.57
C VAL A 244 -30.28 29.41 10.93
N TYR A 245 -29.87 29.84 9.75
CA TYR A 245 -30.57 30.86 8.97
C TYR A 245 -31.27 30.20 7.83
N THR A 246 -32.50 30.63 7.54
CA THR A 246 -33.27 30.29 6.34
C THR A 246 -34.01 31.52 5.86
N ASN A 247 -34.18 31.61 4.55
CA ASN A 247 -34.96 32.68 3.92
C ASN A 247 -36.31 32.13 3.54
N ILE A 248 -37.36 32.90 3.82
CA ILE A 248 -38.71 32.63 3.37
C ILE A 248 -39.25 33.83 2.56
N SER A 249 -40.03 33.54 1.55
CA SER A 249 -40.76 34.56 0.81
C SER A 249 -42.20 34.60 1.30
N ILE A 250 -42.70 35.78 1.58
CA ILE A 250 -44.09 36.00 1.98
C ILE A 250 -44.79 36.94 0.99
N PRO A 251 -46.11 36.83 0.78
CA PRO A 251 -46.86 37.76 -0.04
C PRO A 251 -46.77 39.19 0.53
N PHE A 252 -46.83 40.20 -0.34
CA PHE A 252 -46.86 41.61 0.05
C PHE A 252 -47.98 41.91 1.02
N THR A 253 -49.18 41.37 0.79
CA THR A 253 -50.34 41.50 1.65
C THR A 253 -50.07 41.02 3.10
N THR A 254 -49.39 39.88 3.24
CA THR A 254 -48.98 39.34 4.54
C THR A 254 -47.95 40.24 5.22
N ALA A 255 -47.04 40.84 4.47
CA ALA A 255 -46.06 41.80 5.02
C ALA A 255 -46.70 43.08 5.55
N VAL A 256 -47.73 43.61 4.83
CA VAL A 256 -48.41 44.85 5.18
C VAL A 256 -49.42 44.63 6.31
N LEU A 257 -50.27 43.63 6.15
CA LEU A 257 -51.41 43.44 7.09
C LEU A 257 -51.08 42.51 8.27
N GLY A 258 -49.97 41.84 8.19
CA GLY A 258 -49.64 40.76 9.11
C GLY A 258 -50.30 39.45 8.69
N GLY A 259 -49.94 38.39 9.39
CA GLY A 259 -50.47 37.06 9.10
C GLY A 259 -49.60 35.95 9.60
N GLU A 260 -49.68 34.79 9.03
CA GLU A 260 -48.89 33.61 9.35
C GLU A 260 -48.10 33.14 8.14
N ALA A 261 -46.90 32.70 8.40
CA ALA A 261 -46.03 32.08 7.38
C ALA A 261 -45.48 30.74 7.88
N VAL A 262 -45.41 29.77 6.99
CA VAL A 262 -44.83 28.47 7.24
C VAL A 262 -43.32 28.59 7.03
N VAL A 263 -42.56 28.34 8.08
CA VAL A 263 -41.07 28.37 8.08
C VAL A 263 -40.51 26.96 8.16
N PRO A 264 -39.73 26.50 7.17
CA PRO A 264 -39.05 25.25 7.28
C PRO A 264 -37.95 25.33 8.37
N THR A 265 -37.87 24.33 9.22
CA THR A 265 -36.84 24.22 10.24
C THR A 265 -36.11 22.86 10.13
N LEU A 266 -35.13 22.61 10.98
CA LEU A 266 -34.43 21.31 11.02
C LEU A 266 -35.37 20.17 11.44
N ASN A 267 -36.38 20.46 12.25
CA ASN A 267 -37.31 19.50 12.84
C ASN A 267 -38.69 19.51 12.17
N GLY A 268 -38.79 20.02 10.94
CA GLY A 268 -40.05 20.16 10.24
C GLY A 268 -40.49 21.63 10.10
N ASN A 269 -41.73 21.83 9.67
CA ASN A 269 -42.27 23.16 9.45
C ASN A 269 -42.87 23.76 10.74
N VAL A 270 -42.70 25.05 10.91
CA VAL A 270 -43.24 25.80 12.04
C VAL A 270 -44.02 26.99 11.48
N ILE A 271 -45.17 27.30 12.09
CA ILE A 271 -45.94 28.50 11.77
C ILE A 271 -45.35 29.69 12.57
N CYS A 272 -45.02 30.75 11.85
CA CYS A 272 -44.51 31.99 12.41
C CYS A 272 -45.48 33.13 12.15
N LYS A 273 -45.80 33.93 13.18
CA LYS A 273 -46.58 35.12 13.05
C LYS A 273 -45.77 36.29 12.48
N ILE A 274 -46.27 36.87 11.40
CA ILE A 274 -45.68 38.04 10.77
C ILE A 274 -46.45 39.28 11.26
N ARG A 275 -45.69 40.24 11.75
CA ARG A 275 -46.28 41.49 12.23
C ARG A 275 -46.66 42.41 11.05
N PRO A 276 -47.74 43.17 11.16
CA PRO A 276 -48.08 44.22 10.17
C PRO A 276 -46.89 45.16 9.94
N GLY A 277 -46.63 45.55 8.70
CA GLY A 277 -45.52 46.43 8.35
C GLY A 277 -44.13 45.80 8.33
N THR A 278 -44.02 44.45 8.31
CA THR A 278 -42.75 43.76 8.21
C THR A 278 -42.07 44.11 6.87
N GLN A 279 -40.80 44.58 6.98
CA GLN A 279 -40.00 44.96 5.80
C GLN A 279 -39.22 43.78 5.24
N SER A 280 -38.89 43.81 3.95
CA SER A 280 -38.02 42.85 3.31
C SER A 280 -36.64 42.84 4.02
N GLY A 281 -36.06 41.66 4.20
CA GLY A 281 -34.80 41.49 4.96
C GLY A 281 -34.94 41.52 6.46
N SER A 282 -36.15 41.70 7.01
CA SER A 282 -36.40 41.61 8.45
C SER A 282 -36.02 40.21 8.98
N LYS A 283 -35.34 40.16 10.15
CA LYS A 283 -34.94 38.90 10.79
C LYS A 283 -35.86 38.54 11.92
N ILE A 284 -36.44 37.36 11.88
CA ILE A 284 -37.33 36.84 12.93
C ILE A 284 -36.62 35.66 13.58
N ARG A 285 -36.50 35.67 14.94
CA ARG A 285 -35.87 34.63 15.69
C ARG A 285 -36.90 33.60 16.16
N LEU A 286 -36.71 32.34 15.72
CA LEU A 286 -37.44 31.17 16.24
C LEU A 286 -36.60 30.51 17.35
N LYS A 287 -36.88 30.83 18.59
CA LYS A 287 -36.09 30.31 19.74
C LYS A 287 -36.17 28.77 19.84
N GLY A 288 -35.05 28.12 20.08
CA GLY A 288 -34.96 26.66 20.25
C GLY A 288 -35.10 25.84 18.92
N LYS A 289 -35.06 26.50 17.74
CA LYS A 289 -35.11 25.83 16.44
C LYS A 289 -33.76 25.76 15.70
N GLY A 290 -32.69 26.17 16.37
CA GLY A 290 -31.32 26.05 15.90
C GLY A 290 -30.69 24.68 16.22
N ILE A 291 -29.38 24.65 16.27
CA ILE A 291 -28.58 23.44 16.56
C ILE A 291 -28.56 23.19 18.08
N VAL A 292 -28.74 21.95 18.48
CA VAL A 292 -28.67 21.53 19.87
C VAL A 292 -27.22 21.55 20.36
N SER A 293 -26.96 22.11 21.55
CA SER A 293 -25.64 22.14 22.14
C SER A 293 -25.21 20.77 22.65
N MET A 294 -23.95 20.39 22.38
CA MET A 294 -23.35 19.16 22.95
C MET A 294 -23.13 19.22 24.44
N LYS A 295 -23.24 20.43 25.05
CA LYS A 295 -22.98 20.64 26.47
C LYS A 295 -24.22 20.52 27.36
N ASP A 296 -25.40 20.48 26.77
CA ASP A 296 -26.68 20.56 27.52
C ASP A 296 -27.33 19.15 27.64
N ARG A 297 -26.54 18.13 27.86
CA ARG A 297 -27.00 16.77 28.23
C ARG A 297 -26.17 16.20 29.36
#